data_140f38a9921e9c8450e5056f83cc5d35
#
_entry.id   140f38a9921e9c8450e5056f83cc5d35
#
_cell.length_a   1.000
_cell.length_b   1.000
_cell.length_c   1.000
_cell.angle_alpha   90.00
_cell.angle_beta   90.00
_cell.angle_gamma   90.00
#
_symmetry.space_group_name_H-M   'P 1'
#
loop_
_entity.id
_entity.type
_entity.pdbx_description
1 polymer ?
#
loop_
_entity_poly.entity_id
_entity_poly.type
_entity_poly.pdbx_seq_one_letter_code
_entity_poly.pdbx_strand_id
1 'polypeptide(L)'
;LIEEALLGNSDVAFAGAIGQPDAHAGELPCVYVELIEGASATEAELLEYCLQNVPERAAQPKHVEIMPELPKTAVGKVFKPDLRKKAITRVYDAALDEAGLSARVQTVVDDKKRGLVAQVSSDNSDDEISAVLGGFSRPWERGV
;
A
#
# COMPACT_ATOMS: atom_id res chain seq x y z
N LEU A 1 1.55 9.93 -13.10
CA LEU A 1 1.42 11.28 -12.51
C LEU A 1 2.17 11.43 -11.18
N ILE A 2 1.93 10.52 -10.22
CA ILE A 2 2.56 10.60 -8.91
C ILE A 2 4.07 10.36 -9.03
N GLU A 3 4.47 9.32 -9.74
CA GLU A 3 5.88 8.96 -9.90
C GLU A 3 6.66 10.06 -10.60
N GLU A 4 6.11 10.60 -11.68
CA GLU A 4 6.74 11.69 -12.41
C GLU A 4 6.90 12.93 -11.54
N ALA A 5 5.87 13.29 -10.76
CA ALA A 5 5.94 14.43 -9.85
C ALA A 5 7.03 14.25 -8.82
N LEU A 6 7.07 13.09 -8.16
CA LEU A 6 8.07 12.81 -7.12
C LEU A 6 9.50 12.74 -7.66
N LEU A 7 9.69 12.17 -8.84
CA LEU A 7 11.03 12.11 -9.45
C LEU A 7 11.56 13.50 -9.81
N GLY A 8 10.70 14.49 -9.88
CA GLY A 8 11.10 15.91 -10.00
C GLY A 8 11.62 16.52 -8.69
N ASN A 9 11.46 15.82 -7.57
CA ASN A 9 11.96 16.28 -6.27
C ASN A 9 13.38 15.77 -6.07
N SER A 10 14.31 16.69 -5.73
CA SER A 10 15.73 16.36 -5.63
C SER A 10 16.09 15.36 -4.54
N ASP A 11 15.21 15.13 -3.56
CA ASP A 11 15.46 14.18 -2.48
C ASP A 11 15.01 12.75 -2.82
N VAL A 12 14.28 12.56 -3.92
CA VAL A 12 13.69 11.26 -4.28
C VAL A 12 14.57 10.53 -5.28
N ALA A 13 14.99 9.31 -4.92
CA ALA A 13 15.72 8.42 -5.80
C ALA A 13 14.79 7.51 -6.62
N PHE A 14 13.80 6.92 -5.97
CA PHE A 14 12.83 6.03 -6.61
C PHE A 14 11.45 6.26 -6.01
N ALA A 15 10.42 6.06 -6.84
CA ALA A 15 9.03 6.13 -6.39
C ALA A 15 8.23 5.01 -7.06
N GLY A 16 7.36 4.36 -6.28
CA GLY A 16 6.46 3.33 -6.79
C GLY A 16 5.05 3.65 -6.37
N ALA A 17 4.22 4.09 -7.31
CA ALA A 17 2.81 4.38 -7.06
C ALA A 17 1.98 3.15 -7.39
N ILE A 18 1.10 2.77 -6.46
CA ILE A 18 0.20 1.63 -6.62
C ILE A 18 -1.18 2.00 -6.06
N GLY A 19 -2.17 1.12 -6.26
CA GLY A 19 -3.46 1.27 -5.62
C GLY A 19 -3.50 0.53 -4.30
N GLN A 20 -3.95 1.21 -3.24
CA GLN A 20 -4.24 0.55 -1.97
C GLN A 20 -5.72 0.18 -1.92
N PRO A 21 -6.10 -0.91 -1.22
CA PRO A 21 -7.51 -1.28 -1.12
C PRO A 21 -8.32 -0.21 -0.39
N ASP A 22 -9.55 0.01 -0.88
CA ASP A 22 -10.50 0.89 -0.21
C ASP A 22 -11.91 0.32 -0.33
N ALA A 23 -12.66 0.32 0.77
CA ALA A 23 -13.98 -0.29 0.82
C ALA A 23 -15.01 0.43 -0.07
N HIS A 24 -14.85 1.72 -0.29
CA HIS A 24 -15.80 2.51 -1.08
C HIS A 24 -15.37 2.66 -2.54
N ALA A 25 -14.11 3.00 -2.77
CA ALA A 25 -13.60 3.29 -4.11
C ALA A 25 -13.01 2.07 -4.82
N GLY A 26 -12.88 0.94 -4.12
CA GLY A 26 -12.15 -0.23 -4.61
C GLY A 26 -10.66 -0.07 -4.38
N GLU A 27 -10.07 0.97 -4.97
CA GLU A 27 -8.66 1.33 -4.77
C GLU A 27 -8.51 2.84 -4.68
N LEU A 28 -7.49 3.27 -3.92
CA LEU A 28 -7.05 4.66 -3.85
C LEU A 28 -5.54 4.72 -4.11
N PRO A 29 -5.03 5.79 -4.72
CA PRO A 29 -3.59 5.89 -4.98
C PRO A 29 -2.79 5.99 -3.68
N CYS A 30 -1.64 5.30 -3.65
CA CYS A 30 -0.62 5.52 -2.63
C CYS A 30 0.75 5.37 -3.28
N VAL A 31 1.81 5.79 -2.58
CA VAL A 31 3.15 5.75 -3.14
C VAL A 31 4.17 5.41 -2.07
N TYR A 32 5.14 4.59 -2.47
CA TYR A 32 6.32 4.26 -1.66
C TYR A 32 7.53 4.95 -2.28
N VAL A 33 8.38 5.49 -1.44
CA VAL A 33 9.49 6.35 -1.88
C VAL A 33 10.79 5.89 -1.25
N GLU A 34 11.85 5.86 -2.07
CA GLU A 34 13.21 5.69 -1.59
C GLU A 34 13.93 7.02 -1.81
N LEU A 35 14.52 7.57 -0.76
CA LEU A 35 15.24 8.85 -0.85
C LEU A 35 16.67 8.64 -1.32
N ILE A 36 17.27 9.67 -1.91
CA ILE A 36 18.70 9.64 -2.19
C ILE A 36 19.45 9.65 -0.85
N GLU A 37 20.68 9.12 -0.87
CA GLU A 37 21.48 9.05 0.34
C GLU A 37 21.72 10.45 0.91
N GLY A 38 21.50 10.58 2.22
CA GLY A 38 21.67 11.86 2.92
C GLY A 38 20.48 12.80 2.86
N ALA A 39 19.43 12.46 2.10
CA ALA A 39 18.22 13.29 2.04
C ALA A 39 17.43 13.20 3.35
N SER A 40 16.74 14.29 3.69
CA SER A 40 16.03 14.40 4.95
C SER A 40 14.53 14.71 4.79
N ALA A 41 13.97 14.55 3.58
CA ALA A 41 12.55 14.77 3.35
C ALA A 41 11.70 13.84 4.21
N THR A 42 10.57 14.36 4.70
CA THR A 42 9.62 13.56 5.49
C THR A 42 8.44 13.13 4.62
N GLU A 43 7.70 12.14 5.12
CA GLU A 43 6.49 11.66 4.43
C GLU A 43 5.47 12.80 4.27
N ALA A 44 5.32 13.63 5.29
CA ALA A 44 4.41 14.78 5.24
C ALA A 44 4.83 15.79 4.16
N GLU A 45 6.12 16.07 4.05
CA GLU A 45 6.65 16.97 3.02
C GLU A 45 6.42 16.42 1.62
N LEU A 46 6.63 15.11 1.43
CA LEU A 46 6.43 14.47 0.14
C LEU A 46 4.95 14.40 -0.23
N LEU A 47 4.06 14.18 0.74
CA LEU A 47 2.63 14.23 0.50
C LEU A 47 2.21 15.62 0.04
N GLU A 48 2.65 16.65 0.73
CA GLU A 48 2.36 18.04 0.36
C GLU A 48 2.89 18.36 -1.05
N TYR A 49 4.10 17.89 -1.36
CA TYR A 49 4.68 18.05 -2.69
C TYR A 49 3.79 17.42 -3.76
N CYS A 50 3.25 16.22 -3.51
CA CYS A 50 2.32 15.57 -4.43
C CYS A 50 1.03 16.37 -4.60
N LEU A 51 0.48 16.88 -3.50
CA LEU A 51 -0.76 17.67 -3.57
C LEU A 51 -0.57 18.94 -4.39
N GLN A 52 0.62 19.53 -4.40
CA GLN A 52 0.93 20.72 -5.17
C GLN A 52 1.25 20.42 -6.65
N ASN A 53 1.79 19.22 -6.93
CA ASN A 53 2.32 18.91 -8.25
C ASN A 53 1.53 17.87 -9.04
N VAL A 54 0.51 17.26 -8.44
CA VAL A 54 -0.44 16.38 -9.12
C VAL A 54 -1.77 17.11 -9.21
N PRO A 55 -2.12 17.65 -10.39
CA PRO A 55 -3.30 18.52 -10.51
C PRO A 55 -4.63 17.78 -10.36
N GLU A 56 -4.68 16.50 -10.73
CA GLU A 56 -5.90 15.72 -10.67
C GLU A 56 -6.12 15.21 -9.25
N ARG A 57 -7.18 15.68 -8.60
CA ARG A 57 -7.49 15.30 -7.22
C ARG A 57 -7.60 13.79 -7.04
N ALA A 58 -8.22 13.10 -7.99
CA ALA A 58 -8.39 11.64 -7.93
C ALA A 58 -7.08 10.88 -8.03
N ALA A 59 -6.04 11.49 -8.59
CA ALA A 59 -4.72 10.88 -8.75
C ALA A 59 -3.77 11.21 -7.58
N GLN A 60 -4.17 12.09 -6.67
CA GLN A 60 -3.33 12.46 -5.53
C GLN A 60 -3.24 11.30 -4.54
N PRO A 61 -2.04 10.98 -4.02
CA PRO A 61 -1.89 9.84 -3.12
C PRO A 61 -2.55 10.08 -1.77
N LYS A 62 -3.15 9.03 -1.21
CA LYS A 62 -3.73 9.05 0.13
C LYS A 62 -2.75 8.64 1.20
N HIS A 63 -1.62 8.07 0.79
CA HIS A 63 -0.58 7.60 1.70
C HIS A 63 0.76 7.70 1.00
N VAL A 64 1.74 8.26 1.68
CA VAL A 64 3.14 8.30 1.24
C VAL A 64 3.97 7.64 2.32
N GLU A 65 4.76 6.65 1.94
CA GLU A 65 5.63 5.95 2.88
C GLU A 65 7.05 5.92 2.34
N ILE A 66 8.01 6.32 3.20
CA ILE A 66 9.43 6.27 2.87
C ILE A 66 9.97 4.92 3.32
N MET A 67 10.67 4.22 2.43
CA MET A 67 11.33 2.96 2.72
C MET A 67 12.84 3.13 2.54
N PRO A 68 13.67 2.42 3.34
CA PRO A 68 15.12 2.46 3.16
C PRO A 68 15.54 2.06 1.75
N GLU A 69 14.84 1.08 1.17
CA GLU A 69 15.07 0.61 -0.20
C GLU A 69 13.78 0.02 -0.73
N LEU A 70 13.40 0.39 -1.97
CA LEU A 70 12.25 -0.21 -2.62
C LEU A 70 12.65 -1.56 -3.23
N PRO A 71 11.71 -2.53 -3.30
CA PRO A 71 11.97 -3.77 -4.03
C PRO A 71 12.17 -3.45 -5.51
N LYS A 72 13.14 -4.12 -6.14
CA LYS A 72 13.50 -3.87 -7.53
C LYS A 72 13.65 -5.17 -8.30
N THR A 73 13.41 -5.10 -9.60
CA THR A 73 13.68 -6.20 -10.52
C THR A 73 15.18 -6.32 -10.77
N ALA A 74 15.59 -7.38 -11.47
CA ALA A 74 16.99 -7.61 -11.81
C ALA A 74 17.59 -6.47 -12.67
N VAL A 75 16.74 -5.73 -13.40
CA VAL A 75 17.18 -4.60 -14.22
C VAL A 75 17.04 -3.24 -13.51
N GLY A 76 16.76 -3.26 -12.20
CA GLY A 76 16.74 -2.05 -11.39
C GLY A 76 15.44 -1.26 -11.39
N LYS A 77 14.35 -1.80 -11.93
CA LYS A 77 13.03 -1.15 -11.90
C LYS A 77 12.32 -1.50 -10.60
N VAL A 78 11.53 -0.56 -10.09
CA VAL A 78 10.72 -0.80 -8.89
C VAL A 78 9.77 -1.98 -9.13
N PHE A 79 9.78 -2.94 -8.21
CA PHE A 79 8.93 -4.13 -8.30
C PHE A 79 7.61 -3.91 -7.57
N LYS A 80 6.62 -3.44 -8.29
CA LYS A 80 5.32 -3.02 -7.72
C LYS A 80 4.50 -4.12 -7.05
N PRO A 81 4.54 -5.41 -7.47
CA PRO A 81 3.78 -6.45 -6.77
C PRO A 81 4.07 -6.52 -5.27
N ASP A 82 5.34 -6.37 -4.86
CA ASP A 82 5.68 -6.37 -3.44
C ASP A 82 5.12 -5.16 -2.71
N LEU A 83 5.05 -4.01 -3.39
CA LEU A 83 4.44 -2.81 -2.81
C LEU A 83 2.93 -2.97 -2.64
N ARG A 84 2.26 -3.64 -3.59
CA ARG A 84 0.83 -3.95 -3.48
C ARG A 84 0.54 -4.84 -2.28
N LYS A 85 1.38 -5.85 -2.06
CA LYS A 85 1.26 -6.74 -0.89
C LYS A 85 1.41 -5.96 0.42
N LYS A 86 2.37 -5.04 0.46
CA LYS A 86 2.61 -4.19 1.62
C LYS A 86 1.40 -3.29 1.91
N ALA A 87 0.82 -2.71 0.88
CA ALA A 87 -0.36 -1.84 1.03
C ALA A 87 -1.59 -2.62 1.51
N ILE A 88 -1.82 -3.82 0.99
CA ILE A 88 -2.92 -4.69 1.43
C ILE A 88 -2.75 -5.01 2.92
N THR A 89 -1.56 -5.41 3.33
CA THR A 89 -1.26 -5.72 4.74
C THR A 89 -1.56 -4.51 5.63
N ARG A 90 -1.06 -3.34 5.26
CA ARG A 90 -1.25 -2.11 6.04
C ARG A 90 -2.73 -1.75 6.18
N VAL A 91 -3.45 -1.72 5.08
CA VAL A 91 -4.86 -1.29 5.07
C VAL A 91 -5.73 -2.30 5.81
N TYR A 92 -5.51 -3.59 5.58
CA TYR A 92 -6.31 -4.63 6.24
C TYR A 92 -6.01 -4.72 7.74
N ASP A 93 -4.75 -4.64 8.14
CA ASP A 93 -4.40 -4.61 9.57
C ASP A 93 -4.98 -3.40 10.27
N ALA A 94 -4.97 -2.25 9.64
CA ALA A 94 -5.57 -1.03 10.20
C ALA A 94 -7.09 -1.20 10.38
N ALA A 95 -7.77 -1.78 9.39
CA ALA A 95 -9.20 -2.00 9.46
C ALA A 95 -9.58 -3.00 10.56
N LEU A 96 -8.79 -4.08 10.69
CA LEU A 96 -9.00 -5.09 11.73
C LEU A 96 -8.77 -4.50 13.12
N ASP A 97 -7.72 -3.71 13.27
CA ASP A 97 -7.39 -3.06 14.53
C ASP A 97 -8.47 -2.04 14.94
N GLU A 98 -8.94 -1.24 13.98
CA GLU A 98 -10.01 -0.27 14.22
C GLU A 98 -11.32 -0.94 14.66
N ALA A 99 -11.58 -2.14 14.16
CA ALA A 99 -12.75 -2.94 14.56
C ALA A 99 -12.56 -3.65 15.91
N GLY A 100 -11.39 -3.54 16.54
CA GLY A 100 -11.10 -4.15 17.83
C GLY A 100 -10.76 -5.64 17.74
N LEU A 101 -10.45 -6.16 16.55
CA LEU A 101 -10.10 -7.56 16.38
C LEU A 101 -8.60 -7.78 16.57
N SER A 102 -8.23 -8.96 17.06
CA SER A 102 -6.84 -9.36 17.20
C SER A 102 -6.26 -9.91 15.89
N ALA A 103 -7.10 -10.13 14.90
CA ALA A 103 -6.70 -10.66 13.60
C ALA A 103 -5.66 -9.77 12.93
N ARG A 104 -4.72 -10.39 12.23
CA ARG A 104 -3.68 -9.68 11.47
C ARG A 104 -3.38 -10.44 10.19
N VAL A 105 -3.00 -9.69 9.17
CA VAL A 105 -2.53 -10.29 7.91
C VAL A 105 -1.17 -10.94 8.17
N GLN A 106 -1.11 -12.24 7.93
CA GLN A 106 0.10 -13.03 8.08
C GLN A 106 1.01 -12.88 6.87
N THR A 107 0.41 -12.95 5.69
CA THR A 107 1.09 -12.75 4.41
C THR A 107 0.06 -12.48 3.32
N VAL A 108 0.52 -11.99 2.18
CA VAL A 108 -0.31 -11.83 0.98
C VAL A 108 0.29 -12.69 -0.10
N VAL A 109 -0.50 -13.61 -0.63
CA VAL A 109 -0.03 -14.55 -1.66
C VAL A 109 -0.63 -14.21 -3.01
N ASP A 110 0.07 -14.57 -4.08
CA ASP A 110 -0.39 -14.38 -5.45
C ASP A 110 -1.03 -15.69 -5.91
N ASP A 111 -2.36 -15.69 -6.00
CA ASP A 111 -3.14 -16.83 -6.44
C ASP A 111 -3.45 -16.69 -7.92
N LYS A 112 -3.22 -17.74 -8.70
CA LYS A 112 -3.40 -17.69 -10.16
C LYS A 112 -4.82 -17.31 -10.59
N LYS A 113 -5.82 -17.63 -9.78
CA LYS A 113 -7.23 -17.37 -10.12
C LYS A 113 -7.78 -16.12 -9.45
N ARG A 114 -7.37 -15.88 -8.20
CA ARG A 114 -7.93 -14.81 -7.38
C ARG A 114 -7.06 -13.55 -7.31
N GLY A 115 -5.83 -13.61 -7.82
CA GLY A 115 -4.85 -12.54 -7.70
C GLY A 115 -4.27 -12.49 -6.29
N LEU A 116 -4.08 -11.30 -5.75
CA LEU A 116 -3.50 -11.15 -4.41
C LEU A 116 -4.54 -11.47 -3.34
N VAL A 117 -4.19 -12.41 -2.45
CA VAL A 117 -5.06 -12.90 -1.38
C VAL A 117 -4.37 -12.68 -0.04
N ALA A 118 -5.04 -12.01 0.87
CA ALA A 118 -4.54 -11.81 2.23
C ALA A 118 -4.81 -13.06 3.06
N GLN A 119 -3.77 -13.63 3.67
CA GLN A 119 -3.88 -14.73 4.61
C GLN A 119 -3.88 -14.16 6.02
N VAL A 120 -4.95 -14.42 6.77
CA VAL A 120 -5.19 -13.81 8.08
C VAL A 120 -5.03 -14.85 9.18
N SER A 121 -4.27 -14.50 10.21
CA SER A 121 -4.08 -15.32 11.41
C SER A 121 -4.89 -14.70 12.56
N SER A 122 -5.75 -15.49 13.23
CA SER A 122 -6.60 -14.94 14.26
C SER A 122 -7.32 -16.02 15.06
N ASP A 123 -7.66 -15.68 16.29
CA ASP A 123 -8.64 -16.41 17.11
C ASP A 123 -10.08 -15.93 16.87
N ASN A 124 -10.26 -14.84 16.11
CA ASN A 124 -11.59 -14.34 15.77
C ASN A 124 -12.26 -15.28 14.77
N SER A 125 -13.59 -15.28 14.77
CA SER A 125 -14.37 -16.11 13.84
C SER A 125 -14.27 -15.56 12.41
N ASP A 126 -14.55 -16.42 11.44
CA ASP A 126 -14.58 -16.00 10.04
C ASP A 126 -15.64 -14.92 9.81
N ASP A 127 -16.78 -15.00 10.51
CA ASP A 127 -17.84 -14.00 10.39
C ASP A 127 -17.38 -12.62 10.86
N GLU A 128 -16.64 -12.57 11.96
CA GLU A 128 -16.09 -11.30 12.48
C GLU A 128 -15.09 -10.70 11.50
N ILE A 129 -14.20 -11.52 10.94
CA ILE A 129 -13.21 -11.06 9.97
C ILE A 129 -13.91 -10.60 8.69
N SER A 130 -14.87 -11.38 8.19
CA SER A 130 -15.63 -11.04 6.98
C SER A 130 -16.43 -9.76 7.12
N ALA A 131 -16.94 -9.46 8.32
CA ALA A 131 -17.65 -8.21 8.57
C ALA A 131 -16.76 -6.99 8.34
N VAL A 132 -15.45 -7.13 8.55
CA VAL A 132 -14.47 -6.05 8.35
C VAL A 132 -13.91 -6.09 6.94
N LEU A 133 -13.39 -7.24 6.49
CA LEU A 133 -12.65 -7.36 5.24
C LEU A 133 -13.52 -7.63 4.01
N GLY A 134 -14.76 -8.09 4.21
CA GLY A 134 -15.66 -8.42 3.11
C GLY A 134 -16.06 -7.23 2.24
N GLY A 135 -15.89 -6.00 2.74
CA GLY A 135 -16.15 -4.79 1.97
C GLY A 135 -15.03 -4.39 1.00
N PHE A 136 -13.88 -5.03 1.10
CA PHE A 136 -12.73 -4.73 0.24
C PHE A 136 -12.73 -5.65 -0.98
N SER A 137 -12.11 -5.17 -2.07
CA SER A 137 -12.09 -5.89 -3.34
C SER A 137 -11.11 -7.07 -3.36
N ARG A 138 -10.06 -7.04 -2.53
CA ARG A 138 -9.09 -8.13 -2.47
C ARG A 138 -9.57 -9.23 -1.53
N PRO A 139 -9.55 -10.50 -1.97
CA PRO A 139 -10.02 -11.59 -1.12
C PRO A 139 -9.09 -11.85 0.06
N TRP A 140 -9.66 -12.44 1.09
CA TRP A 140 -8.90 -12.90 2.25
C TRP A 140 -9.22 -14.38 2.50
N GLU A 141 -8.32 -15.05 3.18
CA GLU A 141 -8.53 -16.44 3.64
C GLU A 141 -7.80 -16.61 4.97
N ARG A 142 -8.19 -17.65 5.71
CA ARG A 142 -7.52 -17.93 6.97
C ARG A 142 -6.14 -18.55 6.67
N GLY A 143 -5.10 -18.01 7.29
CA GLY A 143 -3.75 -18.52 7.18
C GLY A 143 -3.56 -19.84 7.90
N VAL A 144 -2.51 -20.52 7.57
CA VAL A 144 -2.16 -21.83 8.15
C VAL A 144 -1.56 -21.67 9.54
#